data_d4a197fd70fd37ecd2fb53dd56f6b31c
#
_entry.id   d4a197fd70fd37ecd2fb53dd56f6b31c
#
_cell.length_a   1.000
_cell.length_b   1.000
_cell.length_c   1.000
_cell.angle_alpha   90.00
_cell.angle_beta   90.00
_cell.angle_gamma   90.00
#
_symmetry.space_group_name_H-M   'P 1'
#
loop_
_entity.id
_entity.type
_entity.pdbx_description
1 polymer ?
#
loop_
_entity_poly.entity_id
_entity_poly.type
_entity_poly.pdbx_seq_one_letter_code
_entity_poly.pdbx_strand_id
1 'polypeptide(L)'
;MQGTKIRLLTGGLLMIAAASYVQADTLQPDPAWQQGTLANGFQWQVLATPQRPSDRIEIRLSVNTGSLTENSQQSGFSHFIPRLALTQSGSLQAVQVRSLWQQGIDPKRPLPPAVVSYDYTMFNLSLPNNRNDLLKESLTWLGDTAGKVAITPDTVNYALSNSDMVATWPADTKDSWWRYRLKGSTLLGHDPAEPVKQPVDIEQIKSFYQKWYTPDAMTLIVVGNVDSRSVIEQIGKAFGDLKGKRDVPAPVPTLSPLRPEPVSIMTDAVRQDRLALMWDTPWQPIRESAALLRYWRADLAREALFWHVQQTLSKNNAKDIGIGFDCRVLFQRAQCAINVESPSDKLNANLSVVAKELAKVRKNGLSKEEFDALVAQKSLELQKLFATYARTDTDVLISQRIRSLQNQVVDIAPEQYQKLRQDFLNSLTVEMINQDLRQQLSQDMALVLLQPKGEPEFNMKDLQATWNEIMTPDAAPAAQPAVDDLHQDASDIPRTQ
;
A
#
# COMPACT_ATOMS: atom_id res chain seq x y z
N MET A 1 21.48 -51.43 -71.07
CA MET A 1 22.70 -50.80 -70.59
C MET A 1 22.39 -49.35 -70.20
N GLN A 2 22.09 -49.14 -68.98
CA GLN A 2 22.17 -47.85 -68.32
C GLN A 2 21.70 -48.04 -66.85
N GLY A 3 22.65 -47.93 -65.93
CA GLY A 3 22.41 -48.14 -64.54
C GLY A 3 21.90 -46.86 -63.88
N THR A 4 20.78 -47.01 -63.20
CA THR A 4 20.18 -45.95 -62.40
C THR A 4 20.67 -46.03 -61.00
N LYS A 5 21.40 -45.01 -60.58
CA LYS A 5 21.87 -44.83 -59.17
C LYS A 5 20.75 -44.27 -58.31
N ILE A 6 20.33 -45.04 -57.33
CA ILE A 6 19.42 -44.61 -56.26
C ILE A 6 20.24 -43.83 -55.21
N ARG A 7 19.91 -42.55 -55.00
CA ARG A 7 20.42 -41.75 -53.88
C ARG A 7 19.47 -41.90 -52.70
N LEU A 8 19.94 -42.47 -51.63
CA LEU A 8 19.31 -42.43 -50.33
C LEU A 8 19.42 -41.01 -49.75
N LEU A 9 18.30 -40.36 -49.54
CA LEU A 9 18.20 -39.13 -48.74
C LEU A 9 17.95 -39.55 -47.28
N THR A 10 18.95 -39.38 -46.45
CA THR A 10 18.83 -39.43 -44.99
C THR A 10 18.18 -38.13 -44.52
N GLY A 11 16.88 -38.18 -44.21
CA GLY A 11 16.17 -37.10 -43.58
C GLY A 11 16.49 -37.04 -42.08
N GLY A 12 17.30 -36.07 -41.67
CA GLY A 12 17.47 -35.79 -40.26
C GLY A 12 16.24 -35.13 -39.65
N LEU A 13 15.60 -35.80 -38.70
CA LEU A 13 14.56 -35.23 -37.89
C LEU A 13 15.21 -34.22 -36.90
N LEU A 14 15.09 -32.94 -37.19
CA LEU A 14 15.32 -31.90 -36.21
C LEU A 14 14.15 -31.91 -35.22
N MET A 15 14.36 -32.46 -34.03
CA MET A 15 13.48 -32.20 -32.87
C MET A 15 13.68 -30.77 -32.42
N ILE A 16 12.77 -29.89 -32.82
CA ILE A 16 12.63 -28.57 -32.21
C ILE A 16 11.98 -28.80 -30.85
N ALA A 17 12.79 -28.77 -29.81
CA ALA A 17 12.30 -28.66 -28.46
C ALA A 17 11.62 -27.27 -28.34
N ALA A 18 10.29 -27.24 -28.45
CA ALA A 18 9.50 -26.08 -28.09
C ALA A 18 9.68 -25.88 -26.60
N ALA A 19 10.57 -25.00 -26.21
CA ALA A 19 10.58 -24.45 -24.87
C ALA A 19 9.27 -23.68 -24.70
N SER A 20 8.30 -24.29 -24.03
CA SER A 20 7.10 -23.61 -23.58
C SER A 20 7.55 -22.56 -22.59
N TYR A 21 7.74 -21.33 -23.06
CA TYR A 21 7.78 -20.19 -22.17
C TYR A 21 6.41 -20.14 -21.50
N VAL A 22 6.35 -20.51 -20.24
CA VAL A 22 5.20 -20.20 -19.39
C VAL A 22 5.16 -18.69 -19.30
N GLN A 23 4.41 -18.08 -20.19
CA GLN A 23 4.12 -16.67 -20.12
C GLN A 23 3.31 -16.47 -18.85
N ALA A 24 3.86 -15.70 -17.90
CA ALA A 24 3.14 -15.38 -16.67
C ALA A 24 1.80 -14.74 -17.05
N ASP A 25 0.71 -15.29 -16.52
CA ASP A 25 -0.64 -14.79 -16.79
C ASP A 25 -0.80 -13.39 -16.26
N THR A 26 -0.91 -12.41 -17.14
CA THR A 26 -1.18 -11.02 -16.80
C THR A 26 -2.58 -10.91 -16.22
N LEU A 27 -2.70 -10.28 -15.04
CA LEU A 27 -4.00 -9.99 -14.44
C LEU A 27 -4.79 -9.03 -15.31
N GLN A 28 -6.07 -9.32 -15.52
CA GLN A 28 -6.95 -8.46 -16.29
C GLN A 28 -7.62 -7.44 -15.38
N PRO A 29 -7.53 -6.15 -15.71
CA PRO A 29 -8.24 -5.11 -14.96
C PRO A 29 -9.75 -5.35 -14.95
N ASP A 30 -10.40 -4.97 -13.84
CA ASP A 30 -11.86 -5.03 -13.72
C ASP A 30 -12.54 -4.16 -14.79
N PRO A 31 -13.32 -4.74 -15.73
CA PRO A 31 -13.96 -4.00 -16.81
C PRO A 31 -15.10 -3.08 -16.33
N ALA A 32 -15.57 -3.21 -15.11
CA ALA A 32 -16.55 -2.31 -14.52
C ALA A 32 -15.99 -0.87 -14.33
N TRP A 33 -14.69 -0.75 -14.17
CA TRP A 33 -14.02 0.54 -14.16
C TRP A 33 -13.81 1.03 -15.59
N GLN A 34 -14.51 2.11 -15.93
CA GLN A 34 -14.24 2.85 -17.16
C GLN A 34 -13.07 3.80 -16.91
N GLN A 35 -12.13 3.85 -17.83
CA GLN A 35 -10.94 4.70 -17.68
C GLN A 35 -10.48 5.22 -19.03
N GLY A 36 -9.82 6.37 -19.01
CA GLY A 36 -9.31 7.01 -20.20
C GLY A 36 -8.27 8.07 -19.90
N THR A 37 -7.67 8.55 -20.98
CA THR A 37 -6.67 9.62 -20.96
C THR A 37 -7.10 10.69 -21.98
N LEU A 38 -7.20 11.94 -21.53
CA LEU A 38 -7.48 13.07 -22.41
C LEU A 38 -6.24 13.41 -23.26
N ALA A 39 -6.44 14.19 -24.32
CA ALA A 39 -5.35 14.57 -25.23
C ALA A 39 -4.18 15.28 -24.54
N ASN A 40 -4.43 15.99 -23.42
CA ASN A 40 -3.41 16.67 -22.61
C ASN A 40 -2.71 15.75 -21.57
N GLY A 41 -3.04 14.44 -21.57
CA GLY A 41 -2.46 13.48 -20.63
C GLY A 41 -3.24 13.30 -19.32
N PHE A 42 -4.29 14.09 -19.08
CA PHE A 42 -5.13 13.94 -17.89
C PHE A 42 -5.82 12.58 -17.87
N GLN A 43 -5.73 11.86 -16.76
CA GLN A 43 -6.31 10.53 -16.60
C GLN A 43 -7.59 10.58 -15.77
N TRP A 44 -8.56 9.75 -16.12
CA TRP A 44 -9.80 9.60 -15.38
C TRP A 44 -10.22 8.16 -15.24
N GLN A 45 -10.91 7.85 -14.14
CA GLN A 45 -11.48 6.54 -13.84
C GLN A 45 -12.87 6.71 -13.22
N VAL A 46 -13.84 5.98 -13.71
CA VAL A 46 -15.23 6.05 -13.27
C VAL A 46 -15.77 4.65 -13.01
N LEU A 47 -16.31 4.44 -11.82
CA LEU A 47 -17.09 3.25 -11.47
C LEU A 47 -18.53 3.67 -11.19
N ALA A 48 -19.45 3.35 -12.09
CA ALA A 48 -20.88 3.54 -11.87
C ALA A 48 -21.43 2.44 -10.95
N THR A 49 -22.18 2.83 -9.95
CA THR A 49 -22.76 1.92 -8.94
C THR A 49 -24.29 2.04 -8.87
N PRO A 50 -25.03 1.69 -9.95
CA PRO A 50 -26.50 1.83 -9.97
C PRO A 50 -27.20 0.95 -8.94
N GLN A 51 -26.56 -0.12 -8.49
CA GLN A 51 -27.03 -0.99 -7.42
C GLN A 51 -26.91 -0.40 -6.02
N ARG A 52 -26.29 0.78 -5.88
CA ARG A 52 -26.10 1.52 -4.63
C ARG A 52 -26.66 2.94 -4.76
N PRO A 53 -27.96 3.10 -5.04
CA PRO A 53 -28.52 4.41 -5.39
C PRO A 53 -28.55 5.39 -4.21
N SER A 54 -28.48 4.89 -2.97
CA SER A 54 -28.50 5.71 -1.76
C SER A 54 -27.12 6.12 -1.27
N ASP A 55 -26.06 5.54 -1.82
CA ASP A 55 -24.70 5.87 -1.41
C ASP A 55 -24.28 7.25 -1.93
N ARG A 56 -23.32 7.84 -1.25
CA ARG A 56 -22.76 9.12 -1.68
C ARG A 56 -21.92 8.95 -2.96
N ILE A 57 -21.77 10.02 -3.73
CA ILE A 57 -20.90 10.06 -4.89
C ILE A 57 -19.52 10.51 -4.42
N GLU A 58 -18.55 9.63 -4.57
CA GLU A 58 -17.19 9.87 -4.13
C GLU A 58 -16.32 10.36 -5.28
N ILE A 59 -15.57 11.45 -5.06
CA ILE A 59 -14.70 12.05 -6.06
C ILE A 59 -13.31 12.26 -5.42
N ARG A 60 -12.27 11.89 -6.12
CA ARG A 60 -10.88 12.14 -5.73
C ARG A 60 -10.09 12.67 -6.92
N LEU A 61 -9.44 13.81 -6.74
CA LEU A 61 -8.42 14.30 -7.69
C LEU A 61 -7.06 14.07 -7.06
N SER A 62 -6.26 13.24 -7.68
CA SER A 62 -4.87 12.98 -7.28
C SER A 62 -3.91 13.75 -8.18
N VAL A 63 -3.00 14.48 -7.57
CA VAL A 63 -1.91 15.19 -8.24
C VAL A 63 -0.59 14.56 -7.79
N ASN A 64 0.25 14.15 -8.73
CA ASN A 64 1.55 13.52 -8.44
C ASN A 64 2.60 14.58 -8.06
N THR A 65 2.34 15.31 -7.01
CA THR A 65 3.26 16.27 -6.39
C THR A 65 2.96 16.39 -4.90
N GLY A 66 4.00 16.51 -4.12
CA GLY A 66 3.92 16.71 -2.68
C GLY A 66 5.15 17.43 -2.18
N SER A 67 5.43 17.36 -0.89
CA SER A 67 6.53 18.10 -0.29
C SER A 67 7.91 17.71 -0.84
N LEU A 68 8.06 16.53 -1.40
CA LEU A 68 9.32 16.05 -1.97
C LEU A 68 9.72 16.82 -3.24
N THR A 69 8.77 17.49 -3.90
CA THR A 69 9.05 18.34 -5.09
C THR A 69 9.53 19.76 -4.73
N GLU A 70 9.44 20.13 -3.46
CA GLU A 70 9.89 21.44 -2.98
C GLU A 70 11.41 21.50 -2.85
N ASN A 71 12.01 22.61 -3.29
CA ASN A 71 13.38 22.94 -2.92
C ASN A 71 13.41 23.76 -1.60
N SER A 72 14.59 24.13 -1.14
CA SER A 72 14.75 24.85 0.14
C SER A 72 14.05 26.22 0.21
N GLN A 73 13.77 26.84 -0.94
CA GLN A 73 13.06 28.12 -1.02
C GLN A 73 11.55 27.96 -1.15
N GLN A 74 11.08 26.74 -1.40
CA GLN A 74 9.68 26.40 -1.70
C GLN A 74 8.99 25.64 -0.55
N SER A 75 9.61 25.59 0.61
CA SER A 75 9.08 24.87 1.77
C SER A 75 7.66 25.36 2.11
N GLY A 76 6.73 24.41 2.24
CA GLY A 76 5.33 24.68 2.54
C GLY A 76 4.44 24.96 1.32
N PHE A 77 4.98 25.04 0.13
CA PHE A 77 4.19 25.34 -1.08
C PHE A 77 3.19 24.23 -1.41
N SER A 78 3.59 22.96 -1.24
CA SER A 78 2.72 21.81 -1.47
C SER A 78 1.48 21.82 -0.60
N HIS A 79 1.60 22.31 0.63
CA HIS A 79 0.48 22.45 1.55
C HIS A 79 -0.34 23.70 1.26
N PHE A 80 0.31 24.79 0.86
CA PHE A 80 -0.35 26.07 0.69
C PHE A 80 -1.19 26.15 -0.60
N ILE A 81 -0.76 25.53 -1.70
CA ILE A 81 -1.54 25.51 -2.94
C ILE A 81 -2.93 24.90 -2.75
N PRO A 82 -3.11 23.73 -2.13
CA PRO A 82 -4.44 23.22 -1.80
C PRO A 82 -5.24 24.19 -0.91
N ARG A 83 -4.59 24.83 0.05
CA ARG A 83 -5.23 25.83 0.90
C ARG A 83 -5.78 27.01 0.10
N LEU A 84 -5.03 27.49 -0.90
CA LEU A 84 -5.52 28.49 -1.87
C LEU A 84 -6.71 27.97 -2.66
N ALA A 85 -6.61 26.76 -3.21
CA ALA A 85 -7.64 26.15 -4.04
C ALA A 85 -8.98 26.00 -3.30
N LEU A 86 -8.95 25.68 -2.01
CA LEU A 86 -10.16 25.50 -1.19
C LEU A 86 -10.93 26.81 -0.96
N THR A 87 -10.32 27.97 -1.19
CA THR A 87 -10.95 29.28 -0.95
C THR A 87 -11.44 29.97 -2.20
N GLN A 88 -11.28 29.38 -3.37
CA GLN A 88 -11.53 30.07 -4.64
C GLN A 88 -11.95 29.14 -5.78
N SER A 89 -12.52 29.75 -6.80
CA SER A 89 -12.74 29.17 -8.13
C SER A 89 -12.80 30.30 -9.15
N GLY A 90 -12.20 30.09 -10.31
CA GLY A 90 -12.31 31.03 -11.43
C GLY A 90 -13.67 30.99 -12.13
N SER A 91 -14.41 29.89 -11.99
CA SER A 91 -15.66 29.60 -12.69
C SER A 91 -16.89 29.70 -11.78
N LEU A 92 -16.72 29.48 -10.47
CA LEU A 92 -17.81 29.48 -9.49
C LEU A 92 -17.72 30.70 -8.59
N GLN A 93 -18.89 31.20 -8.17
CA GLN A 93 -18.94 32.28 -7.19
C GLN A 93 -18.61 31.78 -5.78
N ALA A 94 -18.20 32.71 -4.91
CA ALA A 94 -17.82 32.36 -3.53
C ALA A 94 -18.92 31.63 -2.75
N VAL A 95 -20.20 31.96 -2.99
CA VAL A 95 -21.32 31.26 -2.36
C VAL A 95 -21.45 29.82 -2.84
N GLN A 96 -21.17 29.57 -4.11
CA GLN A 96 -21.15 28.20 -4.66
C GLN A 96 -20.01 27.38 -4.10
N VAL A 97 -18.82 27.94 -3.97
CA VAL A 97 -17.66 27.27 -3.35
C VAL A 97 -17.94 26.91 -1.89
N ARG A 98 -18.56 27.82 -1.13
CA ARG A 98 -18.95 27.52 0.26
C ARG A 98 -20.00 26.41 0.34
N SER A 99 -21.01 26.47 -0.51
CA SER A 99 -22.06 25.44 -0.59
C SER A 99 -21.47 24.08 -0.95
N LEU A 100 -20.48 24.06 -1.83
CA LEU A 100 -19.76 22.83 -2.22
C LEU A 100 -19.14 22.14 -1.00
N TRP A 101 -18.43 22.89 -0.14
CA TRP A 101 -17.80 22.34 1.05
C TRP A 101 -18.79 21.95 2.14
N GLN A 102 -19.89 22.66 2.27
CA GLN A 102 -20.94 22.32 3.22
C GLN A 102 -21.64 21.00 2.86
N GLN A 103 -21.76 20.67 1.58
CA GLN A 103 -22.44 19.48 1.08
C GLN A 103 -21.46 18.37 0.61
N GLY A 104 -20.24 18.73 0.26
CA GLY A 104 -19.23 17.83 -0.27
C GLY A 104 -18.41 17.08 0.78
N ILE A 105 -18.74 17.22 2.06
CA ILE A 105 -18.15 16.49 3.16
C ILE A 105 -19.24 15.63 3.79
N ASP A 106 -18.97 14.31 3.90
CA ASP A 106 -19.90 13.41 4.59
C ASP A 106 -19.87 13.69 6.10
N PRO A 107 -20.99 14.11 6.71
CA PRO A 107 -21.02 14.40 8.13
C PRO A 107 -20.83 13.17 9.03
N LYS A 108 -21.09 11.98 8.51
CA LYS A 108 -20.90 10.71 9.25
C LYS A 108 -19.47 10.20 9.18
N ARG A 109 -18.78 10.49 8.10
CA ARG A 109 -17.39 10.04 7.84
C ARG A 109 -16.61 11.19 7.19
N PRO A 110 -16.36 12.28 7.93
CA PRO A 110 -15.74 13.46 7.36
C PRO A 110 -14.31 13.16 6.94
N LEU A 111 -13.99 13.46 5.67
CA LEU A 111 -12.63 13.46 5.15
C LEU A 111 -12.16 14.91 5.02
N PRO A 112 -10.87 15.17 5.26
CA PRO A 112 -10.29 16.47 4.93
C PRO A 112 -10.50 16.78 3.45
N PRO A 113 -10.88 18.02 3.08
CA PRO A 113 -11.06 18.42 1.69
C PRO A 113 -9.83 18.24 0.82
N ALA A 114 -8.65 18.36 1.42
CA ALA A 114 -7.39 18.05 0.76
C ALA A 114 -6.41 17.39 1.74
N VAL A 115 -5.59 16.50 1.21
CA VAL A 115 -4.50 15.82 1.94
C VAL A 115 -3.22 15.96 1.13
N VAL A 116 -2.15 16.37 1.80
CA VAL A 116 -0.81 16.48 1.20
C VAL A 116 0.12 15.47 1.86
N SER A 117 0.84 14.72 1.04
CA SER A 117 1.91 13.83 1.48
C SER A 117 3.25 14.24 0.84
N TYR A 118 4.21 13.37 0.91
CA TYR A 118 5.54 13.62 0.32
C TYR A 118 5.52 13.59 -1.21
N ASP A 119 4.69 12.73 -1.80
CA ASP A 119 4.67 12.43 -3.24
C ASP A 119 3.32 12.65 -3.92
N TYR A 120 2.29 13.01 -3.16
CA TYR A 120 0.98 13.28 -3.73
C TYR A 120 0.23 14.37 -2.99
N THR A 121 -0.71 14.97 -3.70
CA THR A 121 -1.77 15.84 -3.17
C THR A 121 -3.11 15.27 -3.64
N MET A 122 -4.08 15.15 -2.72
CA MET A 122 -5.39 14.58 -3.03
C MET A 122 -6.50 15.50 -2.57
N PHE A 123 -7.41 15.82 -3.48
CA PHE A 123 -8.63 16.58 -3.17
C PHE A 123 -9.80 15.61 -3.07
N ASN A 124 -10.57 15.72 -1.99
CA ASN A 124 -11.64 14.80 -1.63
C ASN A 124 -12.98 15.50 -1.65
N LEU A 125 -13.94 14.91 -2.36
CA LEU A 125 -15.35 15.30 -2.31
C LEU A 125 -16.21 14.05 -2.13
N SER A 126 -17.19 14.13 -1.23
CA SER A 126 -18.22 13.13 -1.02
C SER A 126 -19.56 13.83 -1.11
N LEU A 127 -20.30 13.58 -2.19
CA LEU A 127 -21.53 14.31 -2.49
C LEU A 127 -22.76 13.53 -2.09
N PRO A 128 -23.84 14.19 -1.66
CA PRO A 128 -25.15 13.55 -1.55
C PRO A 128 -25.55 12.94 -2.89
N ASN A 129 -26.23 11.81 -2.85
CA ASN A 129 -26.82 11.20 -4.04
C ASN A 129 -27.87 12.14 -4.69
N ASN A 130 -28.20 11.92 -5.96
CA ASN A 130 -29.19 12.67 -6.73
C ASN A 130 -28.93 14.19 -6.87
N ARG A 131 -27.71 14.64 -6.69
CA ARG A 131 -27.30 16.04 -6.84
C ARG A 131 -26.38 16.21 -8.05
N ASN A 132 -26.98 16.09 -9.26
CA ASN A 132 -26.23 16.25 -10.52
C ASN A 132 -25.70 17.68 -10.72
N ASP A 133 -26.38 18.68 -10.19
CA ASP A 133 -25.92 20.06 -10.15
C ASP A 133 -24.60 20.19 -9.35
N LEU A 134 -24.57 19.59 -8.18
CA LEU A 134 -23.41 19.61 -7.30
C LEU A 134 -22.24 18.78 -7.86
N LEU A 135 -22.52 17.68 -8.55
CA LEU A 135 -21.51 16.92 -9.27
C LEU A 135 -20.84 17.75 -10.36
N LYS A 136 -21.63 18.46 -11.16
CA LYS A 136 -21.11 19.36 -12.20
C LYS A 136 -20.27 20.49 -11.61
N GLU A 137 -20.75 21.14 -10.57
CA GLU A 137 -20.00 22.21 -9.86
C GLU A 137 -18.69 21.67 -9.27
N SER A 138 -18.72 20.46 -8.70
CA SER A 138 -17.53 19.79 -8.15
C SER A 138 -16.46 19.57 -9.22
N LEU A 139 -16.84 19.07 -10.38
CA LEU A 139 -15.91 18.85 -11.50
C LEU A 139 -15.36 20.17 -12.04
N THR A 140 -16.19 21.21 -12.11
CA THR A 140 -15.77 22.56 -12.51
C THR A 140 -14.75 23.12 -11.53
N TRP A 141 -15.01 23.03 -10.23
CA TRP A 141 -14.08 23.48 -9.20
C TRP A 141 -12.75 22.71 -9.24
N LEU A 142 -12.80 21.39 -9.40
CA LEU A 142 -11.58 20.56 -9.52
C LEU A 142 -10.78 20.91 -10.78
N GLY A 143 -11.44 21.22 -11.88
CA GLY A 143 -10.79 21.71 -13.11
C GLY A 143 -10.07 23.04 -12.88
N ASP A 144 -10.69 23.98 -12.17
CA ASP A 144 -10.05 25.24 -11.77
C ASP A 144 -8.89 25.01 -10.82
N THR A 145 -9.01 24.10 -9.87
CA THR A 145 -7.93 23.71 -8.96
C THR A 145 -6.74 23.13 -9.71
N ALA A 146 -7.01 22.33 -10.73
CA ALA A 146 -5.97 21.63 -11.49
C ALA A 146 -5.07 22.57 -12.31
N GLY A 147 -5.57 23.74 -12.78
CA GLY A 147 -4.78 24.58 -13.65
C GLY A 147 -5.03 26.08 -13.60
N LYS A 148 -5.99 26.53 -12.78
CA LYS A 148 -6.47 27.91 -12.81
C LYS A 148 -6.55 28.57 -11.42
N VAL A 149 -5.76 28.12 -10.46
CA VAL A 149 -5.68 28.77 -9.14
C VAL A 149 -5.05 30.16 -9.30
N ALA A 150 -5.80 31.20 -8.89
CA ALA A 150 -5.27 32.54 -8.87
C ALA A 150 -4.32 32.73 -7.68
N ILE A 151 -3.08 33.07 -7.97
CA ILE A 151 -2.05 33.29 -6.97
C ILE A 151 -1.65 34.78 -7.03
N THR A 152 -2.28 35.56 -6.17
CA THR A 152 -2.11 37.00 -6.07
C THR A 152 -1.91 37.37 -4.59
N PRO A 153 -1.40 38.57 -4.26
CA PRO A 153 -1.36 39.03 -2.87
C PRO A 153 -2.71 38.93 -2.16
N ASP A 154 -3.82 39.25 -2.84
CA ASP A 154 -5.16 39.22 -2.25
C ASP A 154 -5.61 37.77 -1.96
N THR A 155 -5.47 36.84 -2.91
CA THR A 155 -5.85 35.42 -2.70
C THR A 155 -4.98 34.76 -1.64
N VAL A 156 -3.71 35.08 -1.59
CA VAL A 156 -2.77 34.58 -0.57
C VAL A 156 -3.19 35.09 0.81
N ASN A 157 -3.43 36.39 0.97
CA ASN A 157 -3.84 36.97 2.23
C ASN A 157 -5.21 36.42 2.69
N TYR A 158 -6.13 36.23 1.77
CA TYR A 158 -7.41 35.63 2.08
C TYR A 158 -7.27 34.20 2.59
N ALA A 159 -6.47 33.36 1.93
CA ALA A 159 -6.21 31.99 2.35
C ALA A 159 -5.52 31.92 3.73
N LEU A 160 -4.55 32.79 3.99
CA LEU A 160 -3.87 32.87 5.28
C LEU A 160 -4.81 33.30 6.43
N SER A 161 -5.84 34.08 6.12
CA SER A 161 -6.83 34.56 7.11
C SER A 161 -7.93 33.55 7.42
N ASN A 162 -8.08 32.50 6.61
CA ASN A 162 -9.08 31.46 6.81
C ASN A 162 -8.47 30.24 7.49
N SER A 163 -9.33 29.41 8.09
CA SER A 163 -8.93 28.16 8.70
C SER A 163 -8.29 27.24 7.68
N ASP A 164 -7.19 26.62 8.06
CA ASP A 164 -6.53 25.61 7.27
C ASP A 164 -7.30 24.30 7.34
N MET A 165 -7.88 23.88 6.22
CA MET A 165 -8.62 22.62 6.09
C MET A 165 -7.79 21.52 5.41
N VAL A 166 -6.53 21.78 5.11
CA VAL A 166 -5.63 20.82 4.48
C VAL A 166 -5.00 19.94 5.53
N ALA A 167 -5.18 18.65 5.42
CA ALA A 167 -4.53 17.65 6.26
C ALA A 167 -3.25 17.11 5.59
N THR A 168 -2.51 16.34 6.34
CA THR A 168 -1.30 15.66 5.84
C THR A 168 -1.41 14.16 6.01
N TRP A 169 -0.64 13.43 5.22
CA TRP A 169 -0.38 12.02 5.47
C TRP A 169 1.14 11.82 5.60
N PRO A 170 1.63 11.22 6.72
CA PRO A 170 0.85 10.85 7.91
C PRO A 170 0.23 12.05 8.61
N ALA A 171 -0.80 11.83 9.41
CA ALA A 171 -1.52 12.91 10.08
C ALA A 171 -0.65 13.69 11.08
N ASP A 172 0.25 13.01 11.76
CA ASP A 172 1.27 13.61 12.62
C ASP A 172 2.66 13.37 12.04
N THR A 173 3.15 14.34 11.27
CA THR A 173 4.47 14.29 10.64
C THR A 173 5.61 14.52 11.65
N LYS A 174 5.30 14.95 12.86
CA LYS A 174 6.26 15.21 13.95
C LYS A 174 6.31 14.10 14.98
N ASP A 175 5.48 13.07 14.86
CA ASP A 175 5.54 11.89 15.72
C ASP A 175 6.95 11.30 15.76
N SER A 176 7.41 10.97 16.95
CA SER A 176 8.79 10.53 17.20
C SER A 176 9.14 9.25 16.46
N TRP A 177 8.18 8.31 16.37
CA TRP A 177 8.36 7.07 15.58
C TRP A 177 8.53 7.39 14.10
N TRP A 178 7.65 8.23 13.55
CA TRP A 178 7.71 8.59 12.15
C TRP A 178 9.03 9.28 11.80
N ARG A 179 9.46 10.23 12.60
CA ARG A 179 10.76 10.91 12.42
C ARG A 179 11.93 9.94 12.50
N TYR A 180 11.89 8.99 13.42
CA TYR A 180 12.88 7.92 13.49
C TYR A 180 12.88 7.07 12.22
N ARG A 181 11.68 6.70 11.73
CA ARG A 181 11.53 5.88 10.52
C ARG A 181 12.08 6.56 9.27
N LEU A 182 12.01 7.89 9.22
CA LEU A 182 12.52 8.68 8.09
C LEU A 182 14.04 8.86 8.07
N LYS A 183 14.76 8.54 9.15
CA LYS A 183 16.22 8.71 9.20
C LYS A 183 16.90 7.94 8.06
N GLY A 184 17.79 8.65 7.34
CA GLY A 184 18.50 8.10 6.19
C GLY A 184 17.68 8.06 4.90
N SER A 185 16.42 8.49 4.91
CA SER A 185 15.58 8.58 3.72
C SER A 185 15.63 9.98 3.10
N THR A 186 15.27 10.05 1.81
CA THR A 186 15.10 11.33 1.11
C THR A 186 13.92 12.15 1.62
N LEU A 187 13.01 11.54 2.35
CA LEU A 187 11.81 12.19 2.91
C LEU A 187 12.12 13.07 4.12
N LEU A 188 13.18 12.78 4.84
CA LEU A 188 13.60 13.59 5.97
C LEU A 188 14.00 15.00 5.49
N GLY A 189 13.40 16.03 6.07
CA GLY A 189 13.58 17.42 5.64
C GLY A 189 12.55 17.93 4.64
N HIS A 190 11.61 17.09 4.22
CA HIS A 190 10.50 17.43 3.32
C HIS A 190 9.14 17.25 4.00
N ASP A 191 8.97 17.83 5.19
CA ASP A 191 7.74 17.70 5.98
C ASP A 191 6.54 18.30 5.22
N PRO A 192 5.50 17.52 4.86
CA PRO A 192 4.32 18.04 4.17
C PRO A 192 3.47 18.98 5.03
N ALA A 193 3.69 19.02 6.34
CA ALA A 193 3.03 19.93 7.27
C ALA A 193 3.79 21.25 7.50
N GLU A 194 4.95 21.43 6.86
CA GLU A 194 5.73 22.65 7.02
C GLU A 194 4.92 23.86 6.55
N PRO A 195 4.78 24.89 7.40
CA PRO A 195 4.06 26.11 7.01
C PRO A 195 4.86 26.89 5.97
N VAL A 196 4.12 27.54 5.06
CA VAL A 196 4.72 28.47 4.11
C VAL A 196 5.36 29.66 4.84
N LYS A 197 6.54 30.05 4.40
CA LYS A 197 7.22 31.24 4.94
C LYS A 197 6.48 32.51 4.54
N GLN A 198 6.36 33.44 5.49
CA GLN A 198 5.76 34.74 5.25
C GLN A 198 6.83 35.84 5.29
N PRO A 199 6.72 36.86 4.42
CA PRO A 199 5.73 36.99 3.35
C PRO A 199 5.90 35.92 2.28
N VAL A 200 4.77 35.49 1.69
CA VAL A 200 4.79 34.47 0.63
C VAL A 200 5.39 35.05 -0.64
N ASP A 201 6.35 34.37 -1.22
CA ASP A 201 6.92 34.72 -2.52
C ASP A 201 5.95 34.31 -3.63
N ILE A 202 5.18 35.28 -4.12
CA ILE A 202 4.12 35.07 -5.12
C ILE A 202 4.69 34.48 -6.42
N GLU A 203 5.82 34.96 -6.89
CA GLU A 203 6.39 34.47 -8.15
C GLU A 203 6.95 33.06 -8.02
N GLN A 204 7.53 32.72 -6.89
CA GLN A 204 8.02 31.37 -6.63
C GLN A 204 6.88 30.35 -6.53
N ILE A 205 5.79 30.68 -5.84
CA ILE A 205 4.67 29.74 -5.72
C ILE A 205 3.91 29.58 -7.04
N LYS A 206 3.79 30.64 -7.85
CA LYS A 206 3.28 30.54 -9.23
C LYS A 206 4.11 29.59 -10.07
N SER A 207 5.42 29.73 -10.05
CA SER A 207 6.34 28.85 -10.78
C SER A 207 6.23 27.40 -10.34
N PHE A 208 6.14 27.17 -9.04
CA PHE A 208 5.94 25.84 -8.46
C PHE A 208 4.62 25.21 -8.93
N TYR A 209 3.54 25.97 -8.86
CA TYR A 209 2.21 25.51 -9.30
C TYR A 209 2.20 25.17 -10.80
N GLN A 210 2.73 26.03 -11.64
CA GLN A 210 2.82 25.80 -13.09
C GLN A 210 3.70 24.58 -13.45
N LYS A 211 4.79 24.39 -12.70
CA LYS A 211 5.72 23.28 -12.95
C LYS A 211 5.10 21.92 -12.59
N TRP A 212 4.39 21.85 -11.47
CA TRP A 212 3.99 20.57 -10.88
C TRP A 212 2.51 20.21 -11.05
N TYR A 213 1.64 21.21 -11.20
CA TYR A 213 0.22 20.99 -11.47
C TYR A 213 -0.03 20.94 -12.97
N THR A 214 0.37 19.83 -13.59
CA THR A 214 0.20 19.62 -15.04
C THR A 214 -0.80 18.46 -15.25
N PRO A 215 -1.65 18.53 -16.30
CA PRO A 215 -2.70 17.52 -16.51
C PRO A 215 -2.16 16.10 -16.64
N ASP A 216 -1.00 15.90 -17.22
CA ASP A 216 -0.36 14.59 -17.38
C ASP A 216 0.12 13.96 -16.06
N ALA A 217 0.10 14.71 -14.97
CA ALA A 217 0.42 14.24 -13.62
C ALA A 217 -0.83 14.12 -12.72
N MET A 218 -2.03 14.08 -13.28
CA MET A 218 -3.27 14.06 -12.54
C MET A 218 -4.16 12.90 -12.92
N THR A 219 -4.88 12.38 -11.93
CA THR A 219 -5.91 11.36 -12.10
C THR A 219 -7.16 11.72 -11.31
N LEU A 220 -8.29 11.72 -11.98
CA LEU A 220 -9.60 11.89 -11.35
C LEU A 220 -10.28 10.53 -11.20
N ILE A 221 -10.82 10.26 -10.03
CA ILE A 221 -11.54 9.01 -9.74
C ILE A 221 -12.94 9.37 -9.24
N VAL A 222 -13.97 8.78 -9.84
CA VAL A 222 -15.38 8.97 -9.47
C VAL A 222 -16.02 7.61 -9.25
N VAL A 223 -16.68 7.45 -8.10
CA VAL A 223 -17.45 6.24 -7.77
C VAL A 223 -18.83 6.66 -7.26
N GLY A 224 -19.87 6.16 -7.86
CA GLY A 224 -21.23 6.45 -7.41
C GLY A 224 -22.29 6.06 -8.41
N ASN A 225 -23.56 6.26 -8.01
CA ASN A 225 -24.69 6.09 -8.90
C ASN A 225 -24.77 7.31 -9.84
N VAL A 226 -23.99 7.24 -10.91
CA VAL A 226 -23.85 8.30 -11.91
C VAL A 226 -24.07 7.73 -13.32
N ASP A 227 -24.50 8.60 -14.23
CA ASP A 227 -24.47 8.29 -15.65
C ASP A 227 -23.04 8.46 -16.17
N SER A 228 -22.38 7.36 -16.48
CA SER A 228 -20.97 7.34 -16.88
C SER A 228 -20.69 8.21 -18.10
N ARG A 229 -21.58 8.18 -19.10
CA ARG A 229 -21.41 8.97 -20.33
C ARG A 229 -21.41 10.48 -20.00
N SER A 230 -22.38 10.91 -19.20
CA SER A 230 -22.49 12.31 -18.78
C SER A 230 -21.29 12.75 -17.97
N VAL A 231 -20.83 11.93 -17.03
CA VAL A 231 -19.65 12.24 -16.20
C VAL A 231 -18.39 12.33 -17.05
N ILE A 232 -18.17 11.41 -17.96
CA ILE A 232 -16.99 11.41 -18.86
C ILE A 232 -17.01 12.67 -19.75
N GLU A 233 -18.16 13.06 -20.28
CA GLU A 233 -18.31 14.30 -21.03
C GLU A 233 -17.97 15.54 -20.19
N GLN A 234 -18.47 15.59 -18.95
CA GLN A 234 -18.19 16.69 -18.01
C GLN A 234 -16.70 16.74 -17.63
N ILE A 235 -16.04 15.60 -17.46
CA ILE A 235 -14.60 15.52 -17.24
C ILE A 235 -13.84 16.13 -18.43
N GLY A 236 -14.23 15.78 -19.65
CA GLY A 236 -13.64 16.37 -20.86
C GLY A 236 -13.75 17.88 -20.91
N LYS A 237 -14.93 18.42 -20.51
CA LYS A 237 -15.17 19.87 -20.45
C LYS A 237 -14.36 20.57 -19.34
N ALA A 238 -14.26 19.93 -18.16
CA ALA A 238 -13.59 20.52 -17.01
C ALA A 238 -12.07 20.51 -17.11
N PHE A 239 -11.49 19.46 -17.69
CA PHE A 239 -10.06 19.20 -17.68
C PHE A 239 -9.39 19.22 -19.06
N GLY A 240 -10.16 19.15 -20.14
CA GLY A 240 -9.61 19.00 -21.50
C GLY A 240 -8.80 20.18 -22.00
N ASP A 241 -9.06 21.39 -21.52
CA ASP A 241 -8.36 22.61 -21.93
C ASP A 241 -7.15 22.95 -21.06
N LEU A 242 -6.89 22.17 -20.02
CA LEU A 242 -5.73 22.37 -19.16
C LEU A 242 -4.43 22.25 -19.96
N LYS A 243 -3.52 23.18 -19.70
CA LYS A 243 -2.22 23.27 -20.37
C LYS A 243 -1.10 22.83 -19.43
N GLY A 244 0.04 22.56 -20.01
CA GLY A 244 1.25 22.16 -19.30
C GLY A 244 1.56 20.68 -19.48
N LYS A 245 2.84 20.38 -19.34
CA LYS A 245 3.39 19.04 -19.40
C LYS A 245 4.54 18.96 -18.41
N ARG A 246 4.70 17.83 -17.75
CA ARG A 246 5.85 17.58 -16.88
C ARG A 246 7.14 17.61 -17.67
N ASP A 247 8.06 18.50 -17.30
CA ASP A 247 9.40 18.57 -17.87
C ASP A 247 10.31 17.49 -17.31
N VAL A 248 10.14 17.21 -16.01
CA VAL A 248 10.90 16.20 -15.27
C VAL A 248 9.93 15.37 -14.41
N PRO A 249 10.21 14.08 -14.21
CA PRO A 249 9.41 13.28 -13.29
C PRO A 249 9.55 13.80 -11.86
N ALA A 250 8.49 13.66 -11.05
CA ALA A 250 8.60 13.93 -9.63
C ALA A 250 9.60 12.96 -8.98
N PRO A 251 10.35 13.42 -7.95
CA PRO A 251 11.21 12.54 -7.18
C PRO A 251 10.42 11.35 -6.61
N VAL A 252 10.99 10.17 -6.71
CA VAL A 252 10.38 8.96 -6.13
C VAL A 252 10.72 8.92 -4.64
N PRO A 253 9.71 8.81 -3.75
CA PRO A 253 9.98 8.69 -2.32
C PRO A 253 10.64 7.35 -2.03
N THR A 254 11.75 7.39 -1.30
CA THR A 254 12.50 6.19 -0.93
C THR A 254 12.67 6.15 0.57
N LEU A 255 12.05 5.16 1.20
CA LEU A 255 12.22 4.89 2.61
C LEU A 255 13.39 3.94 2.80
N SER A 256 14.31 4.26 3.70
CA SER A 256 15.44 3.38 4.03
C SER A 256 14.95 2.09 4.69
N PRO A 257 15.65 0.96 4.54
CA PRO A 257 15.37 -0.24 5.31
C PRO A 257 15.35 0.04 6.81
N LEU A 258 14.57 -0.74 7.56
CA LEU A 258 14.57 -0.69 9.02
C LEU A 258 15.98 -0.92 9.57
N ARG A 259 16.34 -0.15 10.58
CA ARG A 259 17.63 -0.31 11.28
C ARG A 259 17.59 -1.53 12.19
N PRO A 260 18.63 -2.34 12.23
CA PRO A 260 18.65 -3.54 13.07
C PRO A 260 18.82 -3.25 14.57
N GLU A 261 19.34 -2.08 14.94
CA GLU A 261 19.58 -1.73 16.33
C GLU A 261 18.27 -1.56 17.11
N PRO A 262 18.16 -2.17 18.29
CA PRO A 262 16.98 -1.98 19.13
C PRO A 262 16.86 -0.54 19.61
N VAL A 263 15.64 -0.01 19.64
CA VAL A 263 15.39 1.38 19.99
C VAL A 263 14.15 1.52 20.88
N SER A 264 14.23 2.43 21.86
CA SER A 264 13.08 2.92 22.60
C SER A 264 12.73 4.34 22.14
N ILE A 265 11.44 4.57 21.87
CA ILE A 265 10.92 5.84 21.35
C ILE A 265 9.78 6.29 22.24
N MET A 266 9.90 7.49 22.81
CA MET A 266 8.85 8.14 23.58
C MET A 266 7.84 8.79 22.63
N THR A 267 6.56 8.49 22.82
CA THR A 267 5.49 9.01 21.97
C THR A 267 4.19 9.17 22.74
N ASP A 268 3.35 10.09 22.29
CA ASP A 268 1.97 10.24 22.79
C ASP A 268 0.99 9.25 22.17
N ALA A 269 1.45 8.47 21.19
CA ALA A 269 0.60 7.53 20.42
C ALA A 269 0.23 6.27 21.20
N VAL A 270 0.91 5.97 22.30
CA VAL A 270 0.67 4.78 23.11
C VAL A 270 0.37 5.16 24.56
N ARG A 271 -0.46 4.34 25.21
CA ARG A 271 -0.80 4.51 26.64
C ARG A 271 -0.04 3.58 27.57
N GLN A 272 0.51 2.53 27.04
CA GLN A 272 1.40 1.57 27.69
C GLN A 272 2.49 1.15 26.72
N ASP A 273 3.50 0.46 27.20
CA ASP A 273 4.59 -0.01 26.36
C ASP A 273 4.07 -0.92 25.24
N ARG A 274 4.50 -0.63 24.02
CA ARG A 274 4.24 -1.44 22.83
C ARG A 274 5.56 -1.78 22.16
N LEU A 275 5.94 -3.05 22.24
CA LEU A 275 7.12 -3.55 21.56
C LEU A 275 6.70 -4.06 20.18
N ALA A 276 7.24 -3.46 19.14
CA ALA A 276 7.04 -3.89 17.75
C ALA A 276 8.23 -4.74 17.32
N LEU A 277 7.93 -5.98 16.92
CA LEU A 277 8.86 -6.90 16.26
C LEU A 277 8.68 -6.68 14.76
N MET A 278 9.55 -5.90 14.14
CA MET A 278 9.34 -5.34 12.81
C MET A 278 10.30 -5.91 11.78
N TRP A 279 9.80 -6.10 10.58
CA TRP A 279 10.62 -6.39 9.39
C TRP A 279 10.07 -5.66 8.18
N ASP A 280 10.89 -5.38 7.21
CA ASP A 280 10.49 -4.77 5.96
C ASP A 280 11.24 -5.37 4.77
N THR A 281 10.56 -5.31 3.63
CA THR A 281 11.10 -5.75 2.34
C THR A 281 10.71 -4.75 1.26
N PRO A 282 11.44 -4.68 0.13
CA PRO A 282 10.98 -3.91 -1.00
C PRO A 282 9.59 -4.39 -1.46
N TRP A 283 8.68 -3.44 -1.71
CA TRP A 283 7.38 -3.77 -2.27
C TRP A 283 7.51 -4.09 -3.76
N GLN A 284 6.86 -5.17 -4.17
CA GLN A 284 6.80 -5.56 -5.58
C GLN A 284 5.39 -5.30 -6.13
N PRO A 285 5.27 -4.61 -7.27
CA PRO A 285 3.98 -4.46 -7.94
C PRO A 285 3.30 -5.81 -8.22
N ILE A 286 1.97 -5.82 -8.17
CA ILE A 286 1.17 -7.03 -8.44
C ILE A 286 0.42 -6.83 -9.76
N ARG A 287 0.98 -7.37 -10.85
CA ARG A 287 0.44 -7.26 -12.22
C ARG A 287 0.18 -8.62 -12.85
N GLU A 288 0.66 -9.69 -12.23
CA GLU A 288 0.59 -11.05 -12.74
C GLU A 288 0.03 -11.99 -11.68
N SER A 289 -0.62 -13.05 -12.12
CA SER A 289 -1.25 -14.03 -11.22
C SER A 289 -0.24 -14.68 -10.30
N ALA A 290 0.98 -14.99 -10.75
CA ALA A 290 2.03 -15.57 -9.91
C ALA A 290 2.42 -14.65 -8.74
N ALA A 291 2.53 -13.34 -8.98
CA ALA A 291 2.81 -12.36 -7.92
C ALA A 291 1.64 -12.26 -6.93
N LEU A 292 0.40 -12.30 -7.42
CA LEU A 292 -0.80 -12.29 -6.58
C LEU A 292 -0.87 -13.52 -5.68
N LEU A 293 -0.61 -14.70 -6.22
CA LEU A 293 -0.63 -15.95 -5.46
C LEU A 293 0.45 -15.98 -4.38
N ARG A 294 1.66 -15.48 -4.68
CA ARG A 294 2.74 -15.34 -3.67
C ARG A 294 2.33 -14.39 -2.55
N TYR A 295 1.73 -13.26 -2.91
CA TYR A 295 1.23 -12.30 -1.93
C TYR A 295 0.14 -12.92 -1.03
N TRP A 296 -0.85 -13.59 -1.62
CA TRP A 296 -1.90 -14.26 -0.86
C TRP A 296 -1.37 -15.34 0.08
N ARG A 297 -0.38 -16.11 -0.37
CA ARG A 297 0.22 -17.16 0.46
C ARG A 297 0.96 -16.57 1.66
N ALA A 298 1.76 -15.53 1.45
CA ALA A 298 2.45 -14.84 2.53
C ALA A 298 1.46 -14.15 3.50
N ASP A 299 0.42 -13.53 2.97
CA ASP A 299 -0.62 -12.88 3.77
C ASP A 299 -1.40 -13.89 4.63
N LEU A 300 -1.77 -15.01 4.04
CA LEU A 300 -2.46 -16.10 4.76
C LEU A 300 -1.57 -16.72 5.85
N ALA A 301 -0.29 -16.87 5.59
CA ALA A 301 0.67 -17.34 6.59
C ALA A 301 0.75 -16.36 7.78
N ARG A 302 0.78 -15.06 7.54
CA ARG A 302 0.76 -14.05 8.59
C ARG A 302 -0.52 -14.09 9.42
N GLU A 303 -1.66 -14.21 8.77
CA GLU A 303 -2.96 -14.34 9.45
C GLU A 303 -2.99 -15.59 10.32
N ALA A 304 -2.52 -16.71 9.80
CA ALA A 304 -2.44 -17.97 10.54
C ALA A 304 -1.54 -17.87 11.77
N LEU A 305 -0.40 -17.20 11.63
CA LEU A 305 0.53 -16.94 12.74
C LEU A 305 -0.13 -16.12 13.84
N PHE A 306 -0.80 -15.05 13.48
CA PHE A 306 -1.49 -14.19 14.43
C PHE A 306 -2.57 -14.97 15.21
N TRP A 307 -3.41 -15.70 14.50
CA TRP A 307 -4.45 -16.54 15.12
C TRP A 307 -3.86 -17.58 16.06
N HIS A 308 -2.80 -18.26 15.65
CA HIS A 308 -2.14 -19.26 16.45
C HIS A 308 -1.60 -18.69 17.77
N VAL A 309 -0.85 -17.59 17.70
CA VAL A 309 -0.29 -16.92 18.87
C VAL A 309 -1.41 -16.41 19.79
N GLN A 310 -2.42 -15.76 19.24
CA GLN A 310 -3.54 -15.23 20.00
C GLN A 310 -4.30 -16.34 20.75
N GLN A 311 -4.57 -17.46 20.10
CA GLN A 311 -5.24 -18.61 20.74
C GLN A 311 -4.38 -19.22 21.84
N THR A 312 -3.09 -19.36 21.63
CA THR A 312 -2.17 -19.90 22.63
C THR A 312 -2.12 -19.03 23.86
N LEU A 313 -2.03 -17.71 23.70
CA LEU A 313 -2.04 -16.75 24.81
C LEU A 313 -3.38 -16.81 25.58
N SER A 314 -4.49 -16.91 24.89
CA SER A 314 -5.82 -17.04 25.50
C SER A 314 -5.95 -18.31 26.34
N LYS A 315 -5.48 -19.45 25.82
CA LYS A 315 -5.51 -20.74 26.53
C LYS A 315 -4.65 -20.71 27.79
N ASN A 316 -3.55 -19.95 27.78
CA ASN A 316 -2.64 -19.85 28.89
C ASN A 316 -3.02 -18.75 29.89
N ASN A 317 -4.19 -18.13 29.78
CA ASN A 317 -4.67 -17.02 30.59
C ASN A 317 -3.67 -15.84 30.67
N ALA A 318 -2.94 -15.58 29.61
CA ALA A 318 -1.98 -14.48 29.52
C ALA A 318 -2.70 -13.13 29.36
N LYS A 319 -3.35 -12.66 30.43
CA LYS A 319 -4.21 -11.47 30.41
C LYS A 319 -3.45 -10.16 30.28
N ASP A 320 -2.16 -10.16 30.61
CA ASP A 320 -1.32 -8.96 30.60
C ASP A 320 -0.61 -8.76 29.26
N ILE A 321 -0.85 -9.61 28.28
CA ILE A 321 -0.23 -9.52 26.94
C ILE A 321 -1.31 -9.18 25.93
N GLY A 322 -1.20 -7.97 25.33
CA GLY A 322 -1.92 -7.63 24.13
C GLY A 322 -1.08 -8.00 22.91
N ILE A 323 -1.65 -8.70 21.93
CA ILE A 323 -0.98 -9.02 20.68
C ILE A 323 -1.70 -8.32 19.53
N GLY A 324 -0.93 -7.70 18.64
CA GLY A 324 -1.42 -7.09 17.43
C GLY A 324 -0.56 -7.47 16.25
N PHE A 325 -1.12 -7.33 15.08
CA PHE A 325 -0.40 -7.54 13.83
C PHE A 325 -0.71 -6.42 12.85
N ASP A 326 0.31 -5.86 12.21
CA ASP A 326 0.17 -4.77 11.26
C ASP A 326 1.10 -4.99 10.08
N CYS A 327 0.57 -4.90 8.87
CA CYS A 327 1.34 -4.86 7.64
C CYS A 327 0.85 -3.71 6.78
N ARG A 328 1.78 -2.93 6.23
CA ARG A 328 1.45 -1.84 5.33
C ARG A 328 2.53 -1.61 4.29
N VAL A 329 2.14 -1.05 3.19
CA VAL A 329 3.07 -0.56 2.17
C VAL A 329 3.31 0.92 2.44
N LEU A 330 4.57 1.29 2.66
CA LEU A 330 5.02 2.64 2.94
C LEU A 330 6.12 3.01 1.95
N PHE A 331 5.85 3.93 1.03
CA PHE A 331 6.85 4.42 0.09
C PHE A 331 7.71 3.30 -0.52
N GLN A 332 7.03 2.35 -1.17
CA GLN A 332 7.60 1.18 -1.85
C GLN A 332 8.28 0.14 -0.95
N ARG A 333 8.05 0.21 0.34
CA ARG A 333 8.47 -0.84 1.27
C ARG A 333 7.27 -1.52 1.91
N ALA A 334 7.27 -2.84 1.91
CA ALA A 334 6.33 -3.65 2.68
C ALA A 334 6.87 -3.83 4.09
N GLN A 335 6.20 -3.24 5.07
CA GLN A 335 6.58 -3.26 6.47
C GLN A 335 5.54 -4.00 7.28
N CYS A 336 5.98 -4.99 8.05
CA CYS A 336 5.14 -5.75 8.96
C CYS A 336 5.65 -5.64 10.40
N ALA A 337 4.75 -5.75 11.36
CA ALA A 337 5.08 -5.80 12.78
C ALA A 337 4.17 -6.76 13.53
N ILE A 338 4.76 -7.51 14.46
CA ILE A 338 4.04 -8.14 15.56
C ILE A 338 4.17 -7.20 16.75
N ASN A 339 3.07 -6.68 17.23
CA ASN A 339 3.03 -5.76 18.35
C ASN A 339 2.72 -6.51 19.63
N VAL A 340 3.54 -6.30 20.66
CA VAL A 340 3.35 -6.85 22.00
C VAL A 340 3.10 -5.69 22.96
N GLU A 341 1.88 -5.59 23.49
CA GLU A 341 1.50 -4.61 24.49
C GLU A 341 1.59 -5.25 25.89
N SER A 342 2.24 -4.57 26.79
CA SER A 342 2.52 -5.11 28.12
C SER A 342 2.77 -3.99 29.15
N PRO A 343 2.42 -4.22 30.42
CA PRO A 343 2.98 -3.41 31.50
C PRO A 343 4.51 -3.42 31.47
N SER A 344 5.14 -2.30 31.78
CA SER A 344 6.58 -2.08 31.68
C SER A 344 7.39 -3.09 32.52
N ASP A 345 6.94 -3.38 33.72
CA ASP A 345 7.58 -4.31 34.67
C ASP A 345 7.49 -5.79 34.21
N LYS A 346 6.59 -6.10 33.27
CA LYS A 346 6.36 -7.44 32.74
C LYS A 346 6.83 -7.59 31.29
N LEU A 347 7.33 -6.54 30.67
CA LEU A 347 7.60 -6.52 29.22
C LEU A 347 8.61 -7.58 28.80
N ASN A 348 9.70 -7.73 29.52
CA ASN A 348 10.73 -8.72 29.18
C ASN A 348 10.21 -10.17 29.32
N ALA A 349 9.48 -10.46 30.39
CA ALA A 349 8.85 -11.75 30.62
C ALA A 349 7.80 -12.05 29.54
N ASN A 350 6.99 -11.08 29.18
CA ASN A 350 5.97 -11.20 28.16
C ASN A 350 6.55 -11.38 26.76
N LEU A 351 7.65 -10.67 26.45
CA LEU A 351 8.42 -10.92 25.22
C LEU A 351 8.92 -12.36 25.15
N SER A 352 9.44 -12.88 26.27
CA SER A 352 9.89 -14.29 26.33
C SER A 352 8.77 -15.27 25.99
N VAL A 353 7.56 -15.06 26.51
CA VAL A 353 6.39 -15.89 26.20
C VAL A 353 6.06 -15.87 24.71
N VAL A 354 5.97 -14.69 24.12
CA VAL A 354 5.68 -14.52 22.70
C VAL A 354 6.78 -15.11 21.83
N ALA A 355 8.04 -14.80 22.12
CA ALA A 355 9.19 -15.28 21.35
C ALA A 355 9.30 -16.83 21.37
N LYS A 356 9.04 -17.47 22.49
CA LYS A 356 9.02 -18.94 22.59
C LYS A 356 7.95 -19.54 21.68
N GLU A 357 6.78 -18.93 21.62
CA GLU A 357 5.70 -19.39 20.74
C GLU A 357 6.06 -19.18 19.25
N LEU A 358 6.65 -18.03 18.89
CA LEU A 358 7.14 -17.80 17.54
C LEU A 358 8.23 -18.80 17.14
N ALA A 359 9.15 -19.12 18.05
CA ALA A 359 10.18 -20.13 17.81
C ALA A 359 9.60 -21.52 17.58
N LYS A 360 8.56 -21.91 18.34
CA LYS A 360 7.84 -23.18 18.13
C LYS A 360 7.19 -23.23 16.74
N VAL A 361 6.51 -22.17 16.34
CA VAL A 361 5.87 -22.11 15.01
C VAL A 361 6.93 -22.18 13.90
N ARG A 362 8.06 -21.49 14.06
CA ARG A 362 9.15 -21.59 13.09
C ARG A 362 9.67 -23.01 12.96
N LYS A 363 9.82 -23.73 14.06
CA LYS A 363 10.35 -25.10 14.09
C LYS A 363 9.35 -26.14 13.60
N ASN A 364 8.12 -26.09 14.12
CA ASN A 364 7.11 -27.15 13.97
C ASN A 364 6.04 -26.79 12.93
N GLY A 365 5.86 -25.52 12.60
CA GLY A 365 4.76 -25.04 11.78
C GLY A 365 3.40 -25.11 12.49
N LEU A 366 2.35 -24.92 11.71
CA LEU A 366 0.97 -25.14 12.13
C LEU A 366 0.63 -26.63 12.07
N SER A 367 -0.30 -27.07 12.92
CA SER A 367 -0.89 -28.39 12.79
C SER A 367 -1.80 -28.47 11.56
N LYS A 368 -2.07 -29.70 11.10
CA LYS A 368 -3.00 -29.91 10.00
C LYS A 368 -4.41 -29.44 10.35
N GLU A 369 -4.83 -29.61 11.60
CA GLU A 369 -6.15 -29.19 12.09
C GLU A 369 -6.27 -27.65 12.03
N GLU A 370 -5.25 -26.91 12.46
CA GLU A 370 -5.22 -25.44 12.36
C GLU A 370 -5.28 -24.98 10.90
N PHE A 371 -4.51 -25.62 10.03
CA PHE A 371 -4.51 -25.35 8.60
C PHE A 371 -5.88 -25.63 7.97
N ASP A 372 -6.47 -26.78 8.23
CA ASP A 372 -7.78 -27.16 7.68
C ASP A 372 -8.88 -26.19 8.15
N ALA A 373 -8.84 -25.74 9.41
CA ALA A 373 -9.77 -24.75 9.95
C ALA A 373 -9.61 -23.39 9.24
N LEU A 374 -8.37 -22.96 8.99
CA LEU A 374 -8.08 -21.73 8.27
C LEU A 374 -8.62 -21.76 6.84
N VAL A 375 -8.35 -22.83 6.10
CA VAL A 375 -8.83 -23.01 4.72
C VAL A 375 -10.35 -23.05 4.68
N ALA A 376 -10.98 -23.76 5.60
CA ALA A 376 -12.45 -23.81 5.70
C ALA A 376 -13.05 -22.42 5.94
N GLN A 377 -12.47 -21.63 6.83
CA GLN A 377 -12.91 -20.26 7.08
C GLN A 377 -12.77 -19.39 5.83
N LYS A 378 -11.64 -19.45 5.14
CA LYS A 378 -11.40 -18.68 3.92
C LYS A 378 -12.33 -19.09 2.78
N SER A 379 -12.66 -20.36 2.68
CA SER A 379 -13.64 -20.86 1.71
C SER A 379 -15.06 -20.34 1.98
N LEU A 380 -15.46 -20.25 3.25
CA LEU A 380 -16.74 -19.62 3.62
C LEU A 380 -16.77 -18.12 3.30
N GLU A 381 -15.68 -17.40 3.56
CA GLU A 381 -15.56 -15.99 3.20
C GLU A 381 -15.70 -15.79 1.70
N LEU A 382 -15.07 -16.66 0.90
CA LEU A 382 -15.15 -16.61 -0.55
C LEU A 382 -16.57 -16.88 -1.06
N GLN A 383 -17.30 -17.81 -0.47
CA GLN A 383 -18.69 -18.10 -0.80
C GLN A 383 -19.62 -16.90 -0.57
N LYS A 384 -19.28 -16.03 0.39
CA LYS A 384 -20.02 -14.82 0.71
C LYS A 384 -19.54 -13.58 -0.07
N LEU A 385 -18.57 -13.73 -0.96
CA LEU A 385 -17.90 -12.64 -1.64
C LEU A 385 -18.87 -11.67 -2.32
N PHE A 386 -19.80 -12.17 -3.14
CA PHE A 386 -20.73 -11.30 -3.87
C PHE A 386 -21.71 -10.59 -2.95
N ALA A 387 -22.18 -11.23 -1.89
CA ALA A 387 -23.03 -10.60 -0.90
C ALA A 387 -22.28 -9.49 -0.13
N THR A 388 -21.01 -9.71 0.19
CA THR A 388 -20.13 -8.73 0.82
C THR A 388 -19.85 -7.57 -0.13
N TYR A 389 -19.49 -7.84 -1.37
CA TYR A 389 -19.24 -6.84 -2.40
C TYR A 389 -20.48 -5.96 -2.66
N ALA A 390 -21.65 -6.55 -2.77
CA ALA A 390 -22.90 -5.82 -2.97
C ALA A 390 -23.25 -4.85 -1.82
N ARG A 391 -22.71 -5.07 -0.63
CA ARG A 391 -22.88 -4.21 0.55
C ARG A 391 -21.74 -3.23 0.77
N THR A 392 -20.70 -3.29 -0.05
CA THR A 392 -19.54 -2.40 0.10
C THR A 392 -19.93 -0.98 -0.31
N ASP A 393 -19.75 -0.03 0.59
CA ASP A 393 -20.06 1.38 0.36
C ASP A 393 -19.11 1.99 -0.68
N THR A 394 -19.57 3.06 -1.34
CA THR A 394 -18.80 3.74 -2.38
C THR A 394 -17.50 4.35 -1.87
N ASP A 395 -17.45 4.82 -0.63
CA ASP A 395 -16.22 5.33 0.00
C ASP A 395 -15.17 4.23 0.20
N VAL A 396 -15.58 3.02 0.52
CA VAL A 396 -14.68 1.85 0.61
C VAL A 396 -14.16 1.47 -0.77
N LEU A 397 -15.03 1.45 -1.79
CA LEU A 397 -14.63 1.12 -3.16
C LEU A 397 -13.59 2.11 -3.71
N ILE A 398 -13.80 3.41 -3.54
CA ILE A 398 -12.83 4.41 -4.01
C ILE A 398 -11.51 4.34 -3.23
N SER A 399 -11.58 4.10 -1.93
CA SER A 399 -10.39 3.97 -1.08
C SER A 399 -9.54 2.75 -1.46
N GLN A 400 -10.18 1.64 -1.78
CA GLN A 400 -9.51 0.44 -2.31
C GLN A 400 -8.83 0.73 -3.65
N ARG A 401 -9.52 1.43 -4.55
CA ARG A 401 -8.97 1.80 -5.85
C ARG A 401 -7.73 2.69 -5.73
N ILE A 402 -7.79 3.70 -4.88
CA ILE A 402 -6.66 4.59 -4.61
C ILE A 402 -5.46 3.79 -4.08
N ARG A 403 -5.69 2.91 -3.13
CA ARG A 403 -4.64 2.05 -2.55
C ARG A 403 -4.00 1.16 -3.60
N SER A 404 -4.79 0.55 -4.47
CA SER A 404 -4.30 -0.26 -5.58
C SER A 404 -3.45 0.55 -6.55
N LEU A 405 -3.87 1.76 -6.90
CA LEU A 405 -3.10 2.66 -7.76
C LEU A 405 -1.76 3.07 -7.11
N GLN A 406 -1.78 3.45 -5.85
CA GLN A 406 -0.58 3.83 -5.10
C GLN A 406 0.42 2.68 -4.96
N ASN A 407 -0.07 1.46 -4.78
CA ASN A 407 0.75 0.26 -4.59
C ASN A 407 1.02 -0.50 -5.89
N GLN A 408 0.54 -0.01 -7.02
CA GLN A 408 0.71 -0.65 -8.32
C GLN A 408 0.18 -2.10 -8.34
N VAL A 409 -1.03 -2.27 -7.82
CA VAL A 409 -1.76 -3.53 -7.82
C VAL A 409 -2.89 -3.43 -8.84
N VAL A 410 -3.02 -4.44 -9.70
CA VAL A 410 -4.14 -4.54 -10.64
C VAL A 410 -5.39 -4.97 -9.87
N ASP A 411 -6.44 -4.15 -9.93
CA ASP A 411 -7.77 -4.55 -9.45
C ASP A 411 -8.42 -5.46 -10.48
N ILE A 412 -8.77 -6.65 -10.07
CA ILE A 412 -9.46 -7.65 -10.90
C ILE A 412 -10.95 -7.69 -10.59
N ALA A 413 -11.74 -8.15 -11.56
CA ALA A 413 -13.18 -8.32 -11.36
C ALA A 413 -13.49 -9.31 -10.22
N PRO A 414 -14.61 -9.14 -9.48
CA PRO A 414 -15.00 -10.07 -8.43
C PRO A 414 -15.09 -11.53 -8.89
N GLU A 415 -15.53 -11.76 -10.13
CA GLU A 415 -15.63 -13.11 -10.73
C GLU A 415 -14.24 -13.72 -10.96
N GLN A 416 -13.29 -12.93 -11.44
CA GLN A 416 -11.89 -13.38 -11.62
C GLN A 416 -11.23 -13.63 -10.26
N TYR A 417 -11.47 -12.75 -9.29
CA TYR A 417 -10.99 -12.95 -7.92
C TYR A 417 -11.53 -14.27 -7.33
N GLN A 418 -12.81 -14.52 -7.48
CA GLN A 418 -13.44 -15.73 -6.96
C GLN A 418 -12.79 -16.99 -7.54
N LYS A 419 -12.59 -17.03 -8.86
CA LYS A 419 -11.97 -18.16 -9.53
C LYS A 419 -10.52 -18.37 -9.08
N LEU A 420 -9.71 -17.33 -9.13
CA LEU A 420 -8.30 -17.38 -8.73
C LEU A 420 -8.16 -17.76 -7.24
N ARG A 421 -8.99 -17.21 -6.39
CA ARG A 421 -8.97 -17.50 -4.95
C ARG A 421 -9.42 -18.93 -4.65
N GLN A 422 -10.43 -19.44 -5.33
CA GLN A 422 -10.87 -20.83 -5.19
C GLN A 422 -9.76 -21.80 -5.61
N ASP A 423 -9.15 -21.57 -6.76
CA ASP A 423 -8.04 -22.40 -7.24
C ASP A 423 -6.84 -22.35 -6.28
N PHE A 424 -6.55 -21.16 -5.74
CA PHE A 424 -5.52 -20.96 -4.74
C PHE A 424 -5.81 -21.78 -3.47
N LEU A 425 -7.01 -21.67 -2.90
CA LEU A 425 -7.39 -22.41 -1.69
C LEU A 425 -7.37 -23.93 -1.91
N ASN A 426 -7.79 -24.39 -3.08
CA ASN A 426 -7.79 -25.81 -3.43
C ASN A 426 -6.36 -26.38 -3.59
N SER A 427 -5.41 -25.56 -3.98
CA SER A 427 -4.01 -25.96 -4.20
C SER A 427 -3.12 -25.86 -2.97
N LEU A 428 -3.60 -25.20 -1.90
CA LEU A 428 -2.81 -25.00 -0.69
C LEU A 428 -2.57 -26.31 0.06
N THR A 429 -1.37 -26.41 0.59
CA THR A 429 -0.98 -27.47 1.54
C THR A 429 -0.45 -26.84 2.82
N VAL A 430 -0.48 -27.58 3.91
CA VAL A 430 0.07 -27.13 5.19
C VAL A 430 1.59 -26.87 5.08
N GLU A 431 2.29 -27.63 4.26
CA GLU A 431 3.72 -27.48 4.02
C GLU A 431 4.05 -26.13 3.36
N MET A 432 3.22 -25.67 2.42
CA MET A 432 3.39 -24.38 1.75
C MET A 432 3.28 -23.24 2.75
N ILE A 433 2.27 -23.26 3.60
CA ILE A 433 2.08 -22.24 4.64
C ILE A 433 3.22 -22.32 5.67
N ASN A 434 3.61 -23.50 6.10
CA ASN A 434 4.72 -23.67 7.05
C ASN A 434 6.06 -23.23 6.49
N GLN A 435 6.29 -23.37 5.20
CA GLN A 435 7.46 -22.85 4.52
C GLN A 435 7.49 -21.31 4.58
N ASP A 436 6.37 -20.65 4.31
CA ASP A 436 6.27 -19.19 4.38
C ASP A 436 6.43 -18.68 5.82
N LEU A 437 5.87 -19.40 6.80
CA LEU A 437 6.06 -19.09 8.22
C LEU A 437 7.53 -19.17 8.63
N ARG A 438 8.22 -20.22 8.23
CA ARG A 438 9.67 -20.35 8.51
C ARG A 438 10.45 -19.21 7.88
N GLN A 439 10.14 -18.85 6.63
CA GLN A 439 10.80 -17.75 5.94
C GLN A 439 10.58 -16.42 6.66
N GLN A 440 9.34 -16.12 7.05
CA GLN A 440 9.01 -14.87 7.74
C GLN A 440 9.64 -14.80 9.14
N LEU A 441 9.60 -15.89 9.89
CA LEU A 441 10.15 -15.96 11.26
C LEU A 441 11.68 -16.10 11.30
N SER A 442 12.31 -16.33 10.16
CA SER A 442 13.79 -16.39 10.03
C SER A 442 14.40 -15.06 9.56
N GLN A 443 13.57 -14.04 9.32
CA GLN A 443 14.06 -12.70 8.99
C GLN A 443 14.60 -12.01 10.24
N ASP A 444 15.57 -11.15 10.05
CA ASP A 444 16.06 -10.26 11.10
C ASP A 444 14.95 -9.25 11.45
N MET A 445 14.46 -9.32 12.67
CA MET A 445 13.44 -8.40 13.17
C MET A 445 14.10 -7.28 13.98
N ALA A 446 13.69 -6.05 13.71
CA ALA A 446 14.05 -4.90 14.52
C ALA A 446 13.12 -4.81 15.73
N LEU A 447 13.69 -4.61 16.91
CA LEU A 447 12.91 -4.37 18.14
C LEU A 447 12.73 -2.87 18.31
N VAL A 448 11.50 -2.41 18.18
CA VAL A 448 11.13 -1.01 18.36
C VAL A 448 10.13 -0.90 19.51
N LEU A 449 10.56 -0.31 20.60
CA LEU A 449 9.71 -0.08 21.76
C LEU A 449 9.13 1.34 21.71
N LEU A 450 7.82 1.44 21.65
CA LEU A 450 7.10 2.70 21.83
C LEU A 450 6.68 2.80 23.29
N GLN A 451 7.10 3.88 23.97
CA GLN A 451 6.79 4.14 25.36
C GLN A 451 5.98 5.43 25.50
N PRO A 452 5.05 5.49 26.48
CA PRO A 452 4.39 6.75 26.81
C PRO A 452 5.41 7.81 27.23
N LYS A 453 5.20 9.06 26.85
CA LYS A 453 6.02 10.17 27.32
C LYS A 453 5.97 10.29 28.85
N GLY A 454 7.11 10.55 29.45
CA GLY A 454 7.25 10.68 30.91
C GLY A 454 7.61 9.39 31.64
N GLU A 455 7.57 8.24 30.96
CA GLU A 455 8.06 6.99 31.51
C GLU A 455 9.60 6.92 31.45
N PRO A 456 10.25 6.22 32.41
CA PRO A 456 11.68 5.96 32.27
C PRO A 456 12.02 5.19 31.03
N GLU A 457 13.11 5.55 30.36
CA GLU A 457 13.58 4.81 29.19
C GLU A 457 13.93 3.37 29.55
N PHE A 458 13.37 2.43 28.78
CA PHE A 458 13.60 1.00 28.99
C PHE A 458 14.99 0.58 28.51
N ASN A 459 15.61 -0.37 29.22
CA ASN A 459 16.88 -0.96 28.79
C ASN A 459 16.66 -1.95 27.63
N MET A 460 16.87 -1.48 26.43
CA MET A 460 16.68 -2.30 25.21
C MET A 460 17.67 -3.47 25.10
N LYS A 461 18.79 -3.43 25.79
CA LYS A 461 19.76 -4.54 25.79
C LYS A 461 19.16 -5.81 26.40
N ASP A 462 18.36 -5.67 27.44
CA ASP A 462 17.71 -6.82 28.08
C ASP A 462 16.67 -7.47 27.16
N LEU A 463 15.88 -6.65 26.48
CA LEU A 463 14.92 -7.15 25.48
C LEU A 463 15.61 -7.82 24.30
N GLN A 464 16.69 -7.23 23.80
CA GLN A 464 17.47 -7.81 22.70
C GLN A 464 18.13 -9.14 23.11
N ALA A 465 18.66 -9.23 24.33
CA ALA A 465 19.23 -10.46 24.84
C ALA A 465 18.18 -11.57 24.95
N THR A 466 17.01 -11.29 25.50
CA THR A 466 15.90 -12.24 25.60
C THR A 466 15.45 -12.71 24.21
N TRP A 467 15.30 -11.79 23.26
CA TRP A 467 14.92 -12.11 21.89
C TRP A 467 15.97 -13.00 21.22
N ASN A 468 17.23 -12.64 21.29
CA ASN A 468 18.32 -13.38 20.65
C ASN A 468 18.47 -14.78 21.24
N GLU A 469 18.38 -14.92 22.55
CA GLU A 469 18.48 -16.23 23.22
C GLU A 469 17.41 -17.21 22.72
N ILE A 470 16.17 -16.73 22.53
CA ILE A 470 15.04 -17.56 22.13
C ILE A 470 14.98 -17.79 20.62
N MET A 471 15.24 -16.73 19.85
CA MET A 471 15.04 -16.73 18.40
C MET A 471 16.27 -17.10 17.59
N THR A 472 17.46 -17.15 18.18
CA THR A 472 18.64 -17.70 17.47
C THR A 472 18.41 -19.19 17.23
N PRO A 473 18.48 -19.68 15.97
CA PRO A 473 18.35 -21.10 15.71
C PRO A 473 19.42 -21.86 16.48
N ASP A 474 19.07 -23.00 17.08
CA ASP A 474 20.05 -23.97 17.58
C ASP A 474 21.05 -24.21 16.45
N ALA A 475 22.34 -24.14 16.73
CA ALA A 475 23.36 -24.44 15.75
C ALA A 475 23.01 -25.81 15.14
N ALA A 476 22.85 -25.85 13.81
CA ALA A 476 22.60 -27.10 13.14
C ALA A 476 23.67 -28.09 13.62
N PRO A 477 23.33 -29.32 14.06
CA PRO A 477 24.33 -30.29 14.44
C PRO A 477 25.34 -30.33 13.31
N ALA A 478 26.60 -30.13 13.65
CA ALA A 478 27.68 -30.07 12.67
C ALA A 478 27.46 -31.25 11.71
N ALA A 479 27.30 -30.91 10.42
CA ALA A 479 27.15 -31.95 9.40
C ALA A 479 28.25 -32.95 9.65
N GLN A 480 27.89 -34.18 9.97
CA GLN A 480 28.85 -35.25 10.05
C GLN A 480 29.62 -35.23 8.72
N PRO A 481 30.96 -35.21 8.73
CA PRO A 481 31.67 -35.21 7.49
C PRO A 481 31.16 -36.40 6.70
N ALA A 482 30.74 -36.15 5.47
CA ALA A 482 30.38 -37.20 4.55
C ALA A 482 31.54 -38.17 4.55
N VAL A 483 31.31 -39.40 4.99
CA VAL A 483 32.28 -40.48 4.86
C VAL A 483 32.40 -40.64 3.36
N ASP A 484 33.58 -40.28 2.85
CA ASP A 484 34.01 -40.54 1.48
C ASP A 484 33.98 -42.04 1.27
N ASP A 485 32.88 -42.56 0.76
CA ASP A 485 32.87 -43.85 0.06
C ASP A 485 33.41 -43.66 -1.35
N LEU A 486 34.71 -43.28 -1.40
CA LEU A 486 35.52 -43.41 -2.57
C LEU A 486 36.17 -44.79 -2.55
N HIS A 487 35.43 -45.83 -2.78
CA HIS A 487 35.92 -47.10 -3.29
C HIS A 487 34.75 -47.91 -3.86
N GLN A 488 34.48 -47.67 -5.14
CA GLN A 488 34.02 -48.76 -5.99
C GLN A 488 34.61 -48.60 -7.39
N ASP A 489 35.47 -49.50 -7.62
CA ASP A 489 36.19 -49.96 -8.78
C ASP A 489 35.59 -49.61 -10.15
N ALA A 490 36.44 -48.95 -10.91
CA ALA A 490 36.39 -48.97 -12.36
C ALA A 490 37.00 -50.32 -12.84
N SER A 491 36.16 -51.29 -13.08
CA SER A 491 36.49 -52.41 -13.97
C SER A 491 35.18 -53.11 -14.35
N ASP A 492 34.73 -52.87 -15.56
CA ASP A 492 34.24 -53.84 -16.53
C ASP A 492 33.48 -53.15 -17.64
N ILE A 493 34.23 -52.77 -18.67
CA ILE A 493 33.68 -52.57 -20.02
C ILE A 493 34.05 -53.81 -20.82
N PRO A 494 33.15 -54.64 -21.27
CA PRO A 494 33.43 -55.58 -22.34
C PRO A 494 33.42 -54.89 -23.68
N ARG A 495 34.58 -54.86 -24.32
CA ARG A 495 34.71 -54.71 -25.75
C ARG A 495 34.30 -56.04 -26.41
N THR A 496 33.36 -56.05 -27.29
CA THR A 496 33.34 -56.97 -28.46
C THR A 496 32.39 -56.47 -29.53
N GLN A 497 32.98 -56.27 -30.66
CA GLN A 497 32.78 -56.60 -32.08
C GLN A 497 31.65 -55.85 -32.78
#